data_9b5b1d4d937aafc3a16d5805b74f272d
#
_entry.id   9b5b1d4d937aafc3a16d5805b74f272d
#
_cell.length_a   1.000
_cell.length_b   1.000
_cell.length_c   1.000
_cell.angle_alpha   90.00
_cell.angle_beta   90.00
_cell.angle_gamma   90.00
#
_symmetry.space_group_name_H-M   'P 1'
#
loop_
_entity.id
_entity.type
_entity.pdbx_description
1 polymer ?
#
loop_
_entity_poly.entity_id
_entity_poly.type
_entity_poly.pdbx_seq_one_letter_code
_entity_poly.pdbx_strand_id
1 'polypeptide(L)'
;DVLQAPRSTGSILKPFLYVAALDEGLILPHTLLPDIPVNFSGFSPQNFNLQFEGAAPASEAIIRSLNVPCVDLLRQYSVPKFYTLLKNMELTTLTKPSSYYGLSLILGGSEATLYEVTQAYSNMARTLLELPNSNLIEEMGKEKEQTAKDANYSRGAVWQLFESIKNVYRPEEIDWKNLISMQNIAWKTGTSYGFRDAWAVGVTPKYAIGVWVGNATGEGKPELVGTRTAAPVLFDLFNLLPSSKWFDPPSGELVDAEICSSSGHLKSRFCEHTLTAHILPQGLRTAPCPYHKQISVTLDEKFRVRKECMDSEPIKQMSWFILPPAW
;
A
#
# COMPACT_ATOMS: atom_id res chain seq x y z
N ASP A 1 28.59 -2.15 11.28
CA ASP A 1 27.22 -2.24 11.79
C ASP A 1 26.24 -2.04 10.64
N VAL A 2 25.57 -3.11 10.21
CA VAL A 2 24.61 -3.07 9.09
C VAL A 2 23.25 -2.48 9.50
N LEU A 3 22.93 -2.37 10.78
CA LEU A 3 21.66 -1.80 11.26
C LEU A 3 21.54 -0.31 10.94
N GLN A 4 22.67 0.38 10.91
CA GLN A 4 22.80 1.82 10.65
C GLN A 4 23.24 2.11 9.20
N ALA A 5 23.53 1.10 8.40
CA ALA A 5 23.98 1.30 7.03
C ALA A 5 22.79 1.70 6.13
N PRO A 6 22.88 2.83 5.40
CA PRO A 6 21.87 3.17 4.40
C PRO A 6 21.83 2.12 3.29
N ARG A 7 20.62 1.62 2.98
CA ARG A 7 20.37 0.60 1.96
C ARG A 7 19.16 0.97 1.13
N SER A 8 19.19 0.63 -0.16
CA SER A 8 18.06 0.90 -1.03
C SER A 8 16.79 0.24 -0.50
N THR A 9 15.73 1.04 -0.36
CA THR A 9 14.47 0.64 0.28
C THR A 9 13.64 -0.33 -0.55
N GLY A 10 13.88 -0.41 -1.86
CA GLY A 10 13.01 -1.19 -2.74
C GLY A 10 11.55 -0.79 -2.54
N SER A 11 10.69 -1.76 -2.29
CA SER A 11 9.24 -1.58 -2.11
C SER A 11 8.79 -1.39 -0.66
N ILE A 12 9.72 -1.28 0.30
CA ILE A 12 9.37 -1.27 1.73
C ILE A 12 8.64 0.02 2.16
N LEU A 13 8.73 1.08 1.36
CA LEU A 13 8.07 2.36 1.63
C LEU A 13 6.62 2.44 1.09
N LYS A 14 6.18 1.50 0.27
CA LYS A 14 4.83 1.52 -0.33
C LYS A 14 3.68 1.58 0.69
N PRO A 15 3.72 0.87 1.84
CA PRO A 15 2.69 0.98 2.86
C PRO A 15 2.50 2.39 3.40
N PHE A 16 3.57 3.17 3.54
CA PHE A 16 3.48 4.55 4.02
C PHE A 16 2.75 5.46 3.03
N LEU A 17 2.94 5.25 1.72
CA LEU A 17 2.19 5.96 0.69
C LEU A 17 0.71 5.54 0.69
N TYR A 18 0.44 4.25 0.81
CA TYR A 18 -0.92 3.73 0.81
C TYR A 18 -1.72 4.29 1.98
N VAL A 19 -1.18 4.24 3.20
CA VAL A 19 -1.84 4.78 4.39
C VAL A 19 -2.06 6.28 4.29
N ALA A 20 -1.10 7.03 3.77
CA ALA A 20 -1.23 8.46 3.57
C ALA A 20 -2.30 8.82 2.52
N ALA A 21 -2.41 8.04 1.46
CA ALA A 21 -3.42 8.24 0.44
C ALA A 21 -4.85 7.91 0.94
N LEU A 22 -5.00 6.90 1.80
CA LEU A 22 -6.25 6.60 2.49
C LEU A 22 -6.63 7.75 3.45
N ASP A 23 -5.68 8.22 4.23
CA ASP A 23 -5.88 9.23 5.27
C ASP A 23 -6.27 10.60 4.70
N GLU A 24 -5.76 10.93 3.51
CA GLU A 24 -6.19 12.13 2.79
C GLU A 24 -7.51 11.94 2.00
N GLY A 25 -8.05 10.74 1.93
CA GLY A 25 -9.22 10.43 1.10
C GLY A 25 -8.93 10.52 -0.39
N LEU A 26 -7.70 10.22 -0.81
CA LEU A 26 -7.33 10.15 -2.22
C LEU A 26 -7.82 8.85 -2.86
N ILE A 27 -7.80 7.77 -2.11
CA ILE A 27 -8.27 6.44 -2.49
C ILE A 27 -9.11 5.80 -1.39
N LEU A 28 -9.91 4.80 -1.76
CA LEU A 28 -10.49 3.82 -0.86
C LEU A 28 -9.72 2.49 -0.98
N PRO A 29 -9.82 1.56 -0.02
CA PRO A 29 -9.10 0.28 -0.10
C PRO A 29 -9.35 -0.50 -1.39
N HIS A 30 -10.56 -0.42 -1.93
CA HIS A 30 -10.96 -1.13 -3.15
C HIS A 30 -10.89 -0.29 -4.43
N THR A 31 -10.46 0.97 -4.36
CA THR A 31 -10.32 1.83 -5.54
C THR A 31 -9.40 1.18 -6.57
N LEU A 32 -9.89 1.04 -7.82
CA LEU A 32 -9.07 0.57 -8.92
C LEU A 32 -7.96 1.58 -9.25
N LEU A 33 -6.73 1.11 -9.25
CA LEU A 33 -5.55 1.82 -9.69
C LEU A 33 -5.08 1.27 -11.04
N PRO A 34 -4.55 2.11 -11.95
CA PRO A 34 -4.05 1.65 -13.25
C PRO A 34 -2.81 0.77 -13.10
N ASP A 35 -2.80 -0.36 -13.78
CA ASP A 35 -1.66 -1.26 -13.91
C ASP A 35 -1.36 -1.52 -15.39
N ILE A 36 -0.91 -0.49 -16.09
CA ILE A 36 -0.69 -0.45 -17.54
C ILE A 36 0.71 0.07 -17.84
N PRO A 37 1.27 -0.21 -19.03
CA PRO A 37 2.51 0.43 -19.47
C PRO A 37 2.36 1.95 -19.49
N VAL A 38 3.21 2.65 -18.76
CA VAL A 38 3.22 4.11 -18.66
C VAL A 38 4.64 4.66 -18.82
N ASN A 39 4.72 5.91 -19.31
CA ASN A 39 5.97 6.66 -19.36
C ASN A 39 5.75 8.05 -18.75
N PHE A 40 6.46 8.33 -17.68
CA PHE A 40 6.43 9.62 -16.97
C PHE A 40 7.73 10.38 -17.26
N SER A 41 7.76 11.13 -18.35
CA SER A 41 8.95 11.95 -18.73
C SER A 41 10.25 11.14 -18.78
N GLY A 42 10.21 9.96 -19.40
CA GLY A 42 11.37 9.08 -19.55
C GLY A 42 11.47 8.00 -18.44
N PHE A 43 10.68 8.07 -17.38
CA PHE A 43 10.60 7.03 -16.37
C PHE A 43 9.44 6.06 -16.67
N SER A 44 9.77 4.81 -16.98
CA SER A 44 8.82 3.75 -17.31
C SER A 44 8.88 2.63 -16.27
N PRO A 45 8.06 2.70 -15.21
CA PRO A 45 8.04 1.65 -14.19
C PRO A 45 7.51 0.34 -14.77
N GLN A 46 8.05 -0.78 -14.29
CA GLN A 46 7.59 -2.13 -14.62
C GLN A 46 7.31 -2.90 -13.32
N ASN A 47 6.32 -3.78 -13.35
CA ASN A 47 6.10 -4.72 -12.26
C ASN A 47 7.23 -5.76 -12.21
N PHE A 48 7.43 -6.36 -11.04
CA PHE A 48 8.52 -7.33 -10.83
C PHE A 48 8.44 -8.54 -11.78
N ASN A 49 7.23 -8.97 -12.12
CA ASN A 49 6.95 -10.07 -13.06
C ASN A 49 6.87 -9.63 -14.53
N LEU A 50 7.13 -8.35 -14.82
CA LEU A 50 7.05 -7.74 -16.16
C LEU A 50 5.66 -7.81 -16.82
N GLN A 51 4.60 -8.05 -16.04
CA GLN A 51 3.21 -8.16 -16.52
C GLN A 51 2.38 -6.98 -16.03
N PHE A 52 1.32 -6.66 -16.78
CA PHE A 52 0.34 -5.63 -16.47
C PHE A 52 -1.05 -6.25 -16.52
N GLU A 53 -1.93 -5.85 -15.61
CA GLU A 53 -3.28 -6.42 -15.47
C GLU A 53 -4.40 -5.44 -15.86
N GLY A 54 -4.01 -4.27 -16.39
CA GLY A 54 -4.94 -3.20 -16.73
C GLY A 54 -5.31 -2.37 -15.50
N ALA A 55 -5.92 -2.98 -14.50
CA ALA A 55 -6.29 -2.31 -13.24
C ALA A 55 -6.24 -3.29 -12.06
N ALA A 56 -5.86 -2.79 -10.89
CA ALA A 56 -5.86 -3.55 -9.64
C ALA A 56 -6.48 -2.73 -8.50
N PRO A 57 -7.26 -3.33 -7.59
CA PRO A 57 -7.67 -2.67 -6.35
C PRO A 57 -6.46 -2.19 -5.55
N ALA A 58 -6.57 -1.02 -4.91
CA ALA A 58 -5.46 -0.44 -4.15
C ALA A 58 -4.92 -1.38 -3.06
N SER A 59 -5.80 -2.11 -2.36
CA SER A 59 -5.40 -3.15 -1.39
C SER A 59 -4.62 -4.29 -2.04
N GLU A 60 -5.04 -4.78 -3.22
CA GLU A 60 -4.30 -5.81 -3.95
C GLU A 60 -2.96 -5.30 -4.48
N ALA A 61 -2.92 -4.06 -4.94
CA ALA A 61 -1.67 -3.43 -5.39
C ALA A 61 -0.61 -3.39 -4.28
N ILE A 62 -1.02 -3.13 -3.02
CA ILE A 62 -0.10 -3.11 -1.87
C ILE A 62 0.26 -4.53 -1.41
N ILE A 63 -0.70 -5.46 -1.36
CA ILE A 63 -0.49 -6.87 -1.01
C ILE A 63 0.54 -7.50 -1.96
N ARG A 64 0.35 -7.32 -3.26
CA ARG A 64 1.20 -7.88 -4.33
C ARG A 64 2.41 -7.02 -4.63
N SER A 65 2.51 -5.87 -3.98
CA SER A 65 3.64 -4.93 -4.17
C SER A 65 3.80 -4.45 -5.62
N LEU A 66 2.71 -4.24 -6.36
CA LEU A 66 2.76 -3.77 -7.74
C LEU A 66 3.48 -2.42 -7.83
N ASN A 67 4.32 -2.27 -8.84
CA ASN A 67 5.13 -1.05 -8.99
C ASN A 67 4.33 0.06 -9.68
N VAL A 68 3.69 -0.26 -10.78
CA VAL A 68 3.01 0.73 -11.63
C VAL A 68 1.88 1.44 -10.89
N PRO A 69 0.94 0.73 -10.22
CA PRO A 69 -0.10 1.38 -9.42
C PRO A 69 0.47 2.26 -8.30
N CYS A 70 1.56 1.82 -7.62
CA CYS A 70 2.16 2.61 -6.55
C CYS A 70 2.90 3.85 -7.07
N VAL A 71 3.50 3.80 -8.25
CA VAL A 71 4.13 4.97 -8.88
C VAL A 71 3.05 5.98 -9.31
N ASP A 72 1.96 5.52 -9.91
CA ASP A 72 0.86 6.41 -10.27
C ASP A 72 0.20 7.02 -9.02
N LEU A 73 0.03 6.25 -7.96
CA LEU A 73 -0.45 6.75 -6.66
C LEU A 73 0.49 7.82 -6.08
N LEU A 74 1.82 7.62 -6.13
CA LEU A 74 2.79 8.63 -5.69
C LEU A 74 2.70 9.90 -6.53
N ARG A 75 2.50 9.77 -7.84
CA ARG A 75 2.31 10.93 -8.73
C ARG A 75 1.05 11.72 -8.33
N GLN A 76 -0.04 11.05 -8.03
CA GLN A 76 -1.29 11.67 -7.58
C GLN A 76 -1.16 12.29 -6.19
N TYR A 77 -0.50 11.61 -5.25
CA TYR A 77 -0.27 12.10 -3.89
C TYR A 77 0.73 13.26 -3.83
N SER A 78 1.66 13.33 -4.75
CA SER A 78 2.77 14.27 -4.86
C SER A 78 4.07 13.79 -4.16
N VAL A 79 5.15 13.73 -4.96
CA VAL A 79 6.49 13.37 -4.48
C VAL A 79 6.97 14.29 -3.33
N PRO A 80 6.85 15.63 -3.41
CA PRO A 80 7.22 16.51 -2.30
C PRO A 80 6.46 16.24 -1.00
N LYS A 81 5.15 15.97 -1.07
CA LYS A 81 4.34 15.64 0.11
C LYS A 81 4.81 14.34 0.75
N PHE A 82 4.99 13.30 -0.05
CA PHE A 82 5.45 12.01 0.44
C PHE A 82 6.88 12.09 1.01
N TYR A 83 7.75 12.83 0.35
CA TYR A 83 9.10 13.10 0.87
C TYR A 83 9.05 13.78 2.25
N THR A 84 8.21 14.82 2.42
CA THR A 84 8.04 15.50 3.72
C THR A 84 7.51 14.54 4.79
N LEU A 85 6.55 13.69 4.44
CA LEU A 85 6.03 12.67 5.34
C LEU A 85 7.13 11.71 5.82
N LEU A 86 7.95 11.19 4.91
CA LEU A 86 9.08 10.31 5.27
C LEU A 86 10.10 11.02 6.17
N LYS A 87 10.35 12.31 5.93
CA LYS A 87 11.21 13.11 6.83
C LYS A 87 10.60 13.27 8.22
N ASN A 88 9.30 13.49 8.33
CA ASN A 88 8.59 13.57 9.61
C ASN A 88 8.61 12.24 10.37
N MET A 89 8.72 11.12 9.63
CA MET A 89 8.89 9.77 10.18
C MET A 89 10.34 9.45 10.55
N GLU A 90 11.22 10.45 10.51
CA GLU A 90 12.65 10.35 10.89
C GLU A 90 13.51 9.47 9.96
N LEU A 91 13.14 9.33 8.68
CA LEU A 91 14.06 8.79 7.68
C LEU A 91 15.14 9.84 7.39
N THR A 92 16.24 9.77 8.12
CA THR A 92 17.33 10.77 8.10
C THR A 92 18.21 10.66 6.85
N THR A 93 18.24 9.48 6.24
CA THR A 93 19.00 9.16 5.03
C THR A 93 18.54 9.91 3.78
N LEU A 94 17.33 10.51 3.79
CA LEU A 94 16.83 11.37 2.73
C LEU A 94 17.54 12.74 2.76
N THR A 95 18.75 12.82 2.24
CA THR A 95 19.62 14.02 2.30
C THR A 95 19.52 14.92 1.07
N LYS A 96 18.96 14.43 -0.04
CA LYS A 96 18.78 15.19 -1.28
C LYS A 96 17.36 15.78 -1.34
N PRO A 97 17.11 16.83 -2.13
CA PRO A 97 15.74 17.36 -2.32
C PRO A 97 14.81 16.33 -2.97
N SER A 98 13.50 16.47 -2.77
CA SER A 98 12.49 15.55 -3.31
C SER A 98 12.55 15.37 -4.82
N SER A 99 12.94 16.42 -5.56
CA SER A 99 13.10 16.38 -7.02
C SER A 99 14.23 15.46 -7.48
N TYR A 100 15.24 15.20 -6.64
CA TYR A 100 16.31 14.25 -6.93
C TYR A 100 15.78 12.81 -6.98
N TYR A 101 14.91 12.46 -6.05
CA TYR A 101 14.33 11.11 -5.95
C TYR A 101 13.22 10.90 -6.99
N GLY A 102 12.41 11.92 -7.25
CA GLY A 102 11.29 11.81 -8.17
C GLY A 102 10.37 10.63 -7.86
N LEU A 103 9.76 10.05 -8.90
CA LEU A 103 8.88 8.89 -8.76
C LEU A 103 9.62 7.59 -8.36
N SER A 104 10.94 7.54 -8.53
CA SER A 104 11.73 6.38 -8.10
C SER A 104 11.77 6.22 -6.57
N LEU A 105 11.41 7.26 -5.81
CA LEU A 105 11.33 7.26 -4.35
C LEU A 105 10.57 6.04 -3.80
N ILE A 106 9.49 5.63 -4.46
CA ILE A 106 8.64 4.53 -4.02
C ILE A 106 9.14 3.14 -4.46
N LEU A 107 10.16 3.08 -5.30
CA LEU A 107 10.72 1.84 -5.87
C LEU A 107 12.17 1.57 -5.44
N GLY A 108 12.67 2.30 -4.42
CA GLY A 108 14.03 2.14 -3.91
C GLY A 108 15.04 3.13 -4.50
N GLY A 109 14.57 4.23 -5.11
CA GLY A 109 15.41 5.39 -5.45
C GLY A 109 15.92 6.15 -4.23
N SER A 110 15.49 5.77 -3.03
CA SER A 110 15.97 6.25 -1.74
C SER A 110 16.62 5.12 -0.94
N GLU A 111 17.40 5.53 0.05
CA GLU A 111 17.97 4.63 1.04
C GLU A 111 17.35 4.87 2.41
N ALA A 112 17.37 3.84 3.27
CA ALA A 112 17.03 3.93 4.69
C ALA A 112 17.86 2.91 5.46
N THR A 113 17.98 3.10 6.76
CA THR A 113 18.58 2.09 7.64
C THR A 113 17.54 1.06 8.07
N LEU A 114 17.97 -0.15 8.42
CA LEU A 114 17.06 -1.18 8.97
C LEU A 114 16.36 -0.67 10.23
N TYR A 115 17.08 0.08 11.03
CA TYR A 115 16.57 0.73 12.22
C TYR A 115 15.41 1.68 11.92
N GLU A 116 15.61 2.68 11.04
CA GLU A 116 14.59 3.68 10.68
C GLU A 116 13.33 3.06 10.12
N VAL A 117 13.49 2.09 9.22
CA VAL A 117 12.34 1.39 8.63
C VAL A 117 11.56 0.61 9.68
N THR A 118 12.25 -0.16 10.55
CA THR A 118 11.60 -0.96 11.60
C THR A 118 10.88 -0.06 12.59
N GLN A 119 11.50 1.07 12.97
CA GLN A 119 10.90 2.06 13.84
C GLN A 119 9.64 2.68 13.22
N ALA A 120 9.68 3.06 11.95
CA ALA A 120 8.53 3.63 11.25
C ALA A 120 7.32 2.67 11.25
N TYR A 121 7.54 1.38 11.02
CA TYR A 121 6.49 0.36 11.12
C TYR A 121 6.03 0.16 12.57
N SER A 122 6.94 0.16 13.53
CA SER A 122 6.59 0.11 14.96
C SER A 122 5.71 1.29 15.36
N ASN A 123 6.03 2.50 14.90
CA ASN A 123 5.26 3.71 15.21
C ASN A 123 3.85 3.67 14.58
N MET A 124 3.64 3.06 13.40
CA MET A 124 2.29 2.79 12.90
C MET A 124 1.50 1.86 13.85
N ALA A 125 2.12 0.79 14.35
CA ALA A 125 1.45 -0.10 15.30
C ALA A 125 1.13 0.63 16.62
N ARG A 126 2.04 1.48 17.11
CA ARG A 126 1.85 2.31 18.30
C ARG A 126 0.71 3.33 18.12
N THR A 127 0.61 3.95 16.95
CA THR A 127 -0.52 4.81 16.59
C THR A 127 -1.84 4.06 16.75
N LEU A 128 -1.94 2.86 16.20
CA LEU A 128 -3.16 2.04 16.29
C LEU A 128 -3.49 1.63 17.73
N LEU A 129 -2.48 1.45 18.56
CA LEU A 129 -2.61 1.10 19.99
C LEU A 129 -2.77 2.32 20.91
N GLU A 130 -2.86 3.53 20.38
CA GLU A 130 -2.88 4.80 21.15
C GLU A 130 -1.65 5.00 22.05
N LEU A 131 -0.52 4.48 21.63
CA LEU A 131 0.73 4.64 22.32
C LEU A 131 1.55 5.78 21.68
N PRO A 132 2.30 6.56 22.45
CA PRO A 132 3.17 7.60 21.89
C PRO A 132 4.24 6.97 20.99
N ASN A 133 4.66 7.68 19.95
CA ASN A 133 5.79 7.25 19.12
C ASN A 133 7.02 7.06 20.00
N SER A 134 7.81 6.04 19.75
CA SER A 134 9.04 5.77 20.50
C SER A 134 10.26 5.74 19.58
N ASN A 135 11.41 6.00 20.17
CA ASN A 135 12.69 5.66 19.58
C ASN A 135 13.11 4.29 20.09
N LEU A 136 13.37 3.33 19.18
CA LEU A 136 13.75 1.96 19.54
C LEU A 136 15.14 1.90 20.23
N ILE A 137 16.01 2.90 20.05
CA ILE A 137 17.26 3.07 20.80
C ILE A 137 16.99 3.95 22.05
N GLU A 138 16.09 3.56 22.87
CA GLU A 138 16.25 3.93 24.26
C GLU A 138 17.38 3.04 24.81
N GLU A 139 18.53 3.66 25.08
CA GLU A 139 19.58 2.99 25.85
C GLU A 139 18.92 2.35 27.06
N MET A 140 19.06 1.03 27.20
CA MET A 140 18.58 0.33 28.36
C MET A 140 18.98 1.08 29.62
N GLY A 141 18.03 1.76 30.27
CA GLY A 141 18.22 2.40 31.57
C GLY A 141 18.07 3.93 31.65
N LYS A 142 17.74 4.64 30.58
CA LYS A 142 17.37 6.07 30.68
C LYS A 142 15.94 6.28 30.19
N GLU A 143 15.01 6.46 31.13
CA GLU A 143 13.72 7.08 30.86
C GLU A 143 13.98 8.52 30.38
N LYS A 144 13.96 8.74 29.05
CA LYS A 144 13.79 10.08 28.50
C LYS A 144 12.29 10.37 28.47
N GLU A 145 11.89 11.52 29.02
CA GLU A 145 10.57 12.08 28.77
C GLU A 145 10.31 12.06 27.27
N GLN A 146 9.41 11.16 26.85
CA GLN A 146 8.97 11.07 25.46
C GLN A 146 8.10 12.30 25.19
N THR A 147 8.62 13.24 24.45
CA THR A 147 7.77 14.24 23.80
C THR A 147 6.93 13.45 22.79
N ALA A 148 5.64 13.27 23.08
CA ALA A 148 4.72 12.64 22.16
C ALA A 148 4.73 13.46 20.86
N LYS A 149 5.39 12.92 19.83
CA LYS A 149 5.22 13.46 18.48
C LYS A 149 3.83 13.01 18.02
N ASP A 150 3.11 13.94 17.40
CA ASP A 150 1.82 13.61 16.79
C ASP A 150 1.97 12.44 15.82
N ALA A 151 0.99 11.56 15.82
CA ALA A 151 0.97 10.46 14.89
C ALA A 151 0.92 11.00 13.45
N ASN A 152 1.73 10.42 12.56
CA ASN A 152 1.77 10.82 11.14
C ASN A 152 0.52 10.40 10.35
N TYR A 153 -0.32 9.54 10.94
CA TYR A 153 -1.50 8.93 10.31
C TYR A 153 -2.62 8.75 11.33
N SER A 154 -3.88 8.70 10.85
CA SER A 154 -5.01 8.28 11.68
C SER A 154 -4.94 6.77 11.98
N ARG A 155 -5.52 6.37 13.09
CA ARG A 155 -5.63 4.96 13.50
C ARG A 155 -6.41 4.15 12.48
N GLY A 156 -7.48 4.71 11.93
CA GLY A 156 -8.31 4.08 10.93
C GLY A 156 -7.54 3.78 9.64
N ALA A 157 -6.67 4.68 9.18
CA ALA A 157 -5.82 4.46 8.01
C ALA A 157 -4.80 3.35 8.23
N VAL A 158 -4.14 3.34 9.39
CA VAL A 158 -3.20 2.28 9.76
C VAL A 158 -3.91 0.93 9.87
N TRP A 159 -5.10 0.90 10.47
CA TRP A 159 -5.88 -0.34 10.59
C TRP A 159 -6.23 -0.91 9.21
N GLN A 160 -6.72 -0.08 8.28
CA GLN A 160 -7.02 -0.50 6.91
C GLN A 160 -5.78 -1.01 6.16
N LEU A 161 -4.62 -0.38 6.36
CA LEU A 161 -3.36 -0.89 5.83
C LEU A 161 -3.04 -2.27 6.41
N PHE A 162 -3.07 -2.43 7.75
CA PHE A 162 -2.71 -3.69 8.39
C PHE A 162 -3.68 -4.81 8.03
N GLU A 163 -4.98 -4.52 7.92
CA GLU A 163 -5.98 -5.45 7.38
C GLU A 163 -5.64 -5.93 5.96
N SER A 164 -5.09 -5.04 5.14
CA SER A 164 -4.63 -5.40 3.79
C SER A 164 -3.38 -6.27 3.83
N ILE A 165 -2.29 -5.79 4.46
CA ILE A 165 -0.98 -6.44 4.37
C ILE A 165 -0.81 -7.67 5.28
N LYS A 166 -1.73 -7.98 6.20
CA LYS A 166 -1.76 -9.30 6.87
C LYS A 166 -2.09 -10.43 5.90
N ASN A 167 -2.68 -10.12 4.74
CA ASN A 167 -3.09 -11.09 3.71
C ASN A 167 -2.01 -11.33 2.64
N VAL A 168 -0.83 -10.76 2.77
CA VAL A 168 0.31 -11.06 1.88
C VAL A 168 0.64 -12.55 1.98
N TYR A 169 0.82 -13.23 0.84
CA TYR A 169 1.16 -14.66 0.81
C TYR A 169 2.53 -14.88 1.45
N ARG A 170 2.59 -15.79 2.41
CA ARG A 170 3.84 -16.22 3.05
C ARG A 170 4.59 -17.18 2.13
N PRO A 171 5.93 -17.08 2.06
CA PRO A 171 6.73 -18.10 1.39
C PRO A 171 6.47 -19.47 2.03
N GLU A 172 6.46 -20.53 1.22
CA GLU A 172 6.37 -21.93 1.64
C GLU A 172 5.03 -22.41 2.23
N GLU A 173 4.02 -21.54 2.35
CA GLU A 173 2.72 -21.89 2.92
C GLU A 173 1.60 -21.69 1.90
N ILE A 174 1.21 -22.74 1.21
CA ILE A 174 0.09 -22.71 0.26
C ILE A 174 -1.25 -22.52 0.97
N ASP A 175 -1.39 -22.98 2.22
CA ASP A 175 -2.64 -22.98 2.99
C ASP A 175 -2.58 -22.29 4.36
N TRP A 176 -1.62 -21.40 4.58
CA TRP A 176 -1.44 -20.75 5.89
C TRP A 176 -2.71 -20.07 6.44
N LYS A 177 -3.61 -19.59 5.58
CA LYS A 177 -4.89 -18.97 5.98
C LYS A 177 -5.81 -19.95 6.72
N ASN A 178 -5.62 -21.25 6.49
CA ASN A 178 -6.41 -22.33 7.07
C ASN A 178 -5.77 -22.94 8.31
N LEU A 179 -4.53 -22.58 8.64
CA LEU A 179 -3.84 -23.06 9.82
C LEU A 179 -4.21 -22.19 11.03
N ILE A 180 -5.11 -22.68 11.85
CA ILE A 180 -5.69 -22.01 13.05
C ILE A 180 -4.60 -21.55 14.06
N SER A 181 -3.40 -22.08 13.99
CA SER A 181 -2.31 -21.80 14.92
C SER A 181 -1.42 -20.62 14.52
N MET A 182 -1.62 -20.01 13.36
CA MET A 182 -0.72 -18.98 12.85
C MET A 182 -1.14 -17.58 13.28
N GLN A 183 -0.20 -16.88 13.89
CA GLN A 183 -0.37 -15.49 14.28
C GLN A 183 -0.55 -14.57 13.05
N ASN A 184 -1.53 -13.66 13.12
CA ASN A 184 -1.65 -12.59 12.14
C ASN A 184 -0.46 -11.63 12.29
N ILE A 185 0.19 -11.32 11.17
CA ILE A 185 1.31 -10.38 11.08
C ILE A 185 1.02 -9.45 9.91
N ALA A 186 0.99 -8.16 10.15
CA ALA A 186 1.04 -7.18 9.07
C ALA A 186 2.49 -7.08 8.59
N TRP A 187 2.77 -7.43 7.33
CA TRP A 187 4.14 -7.50 6.87
C TRP A 187 4.33 -7.04 5.44
N LYS A 188 5.56 -6.62 5.12
CA LYS A 188 5.93 -6.15 3.80
C LYS A 188 7.35 -6.53 3.47
N THR A 189 7.59 -6.85 2.19
CA THR A 189 8.93 -7.07 1.65
C THR A 189 9.37 -5.90 0.78
N GLY A 190 10.67 -5.75 0.65
CA GLY A 190 11.35 -4.92 -0.31
C GLY A 190 12.45 -5.72 -1.01
N THR A 191 12.67 -5.42 -2.28
CA THR A 191 13.81 -5.92 -3.06
C THR A 191 14.34 -4.74 -3.86
N SER A 192 15.62 -4.42 -3.70
CA SER A 192 16.23 -3.31 -4.43
C SER A 192 16.55 -3.69 -5.87
N TYR A 193 16.65 -2.68 -6.72
CA TYR A 193 17.11 -2.88 -8.09
C TYR A 193 18.52 -3.49 -8.12
N GLY A 194 18.71 -4.49 -8.96
CA GLY A 194 19.95 -5.24 -9.03
C GLY A 194 20.15 -6.27 -7.90
N PHE A 195 19.07 -6.58 -7.14
CA PHE A 195 19.08 -7.63 -6.09
C PHE A 195 20.20 -7.46 -5.07
N ARG A 196 20.37 -6.22 -4.58
CA ARG A 196 21.40 -5.89 -3.57
C ARG A 196 20.89 -6.00 -2.15
N ASP A 197 19.61 -5.66 -1.97
CA ASP A 197 18.97 -5.53 -0.66
C ASP A 197 17.63 -6.26 -0.67
N ALA A 198 17.48 -7.20 0.23
CA ALA A 198 16.26 -7.93 0.48
C ALA A 198 15.74 -7.59 1.88
N TRP A 199 14.52 -7.07 1.95
CA TRP A 199 13.88 -6.60 3.17
C TRP A 199 12.66 -7.42 3.51
N ALA A 200 12.41 -7.60 4.80
CA ALA A 200 11.11 -7.98 5.33
C ALA A 200 10.88 -7.28 6.66
N VAL A 201 9.74 -6.61 6.82
CA VAL A 201 9.32 -6.00 8.08
C VAL A 201 7.93 -6.49 8.41
N GLY A 202 7.73 -6.87 9.66
CA GLY A 202 6.46 -7.35 10.17
C GLY A 202 6.12 -6.74 11.52
N VAL A 203 4.83 -6.54 11.77
CA VAL A 203 4.32 -6.01 13.03
C VAL A 203 3.12 -6.81 13.54
N THR A 204 3.06 -6.91 14.84
CA THR A 204 1.94 -7.40 15.63
C THR A 204 1.64 -6.37 16.74
N PRO A 205 0.58 -6.51 17.52
CA PRO A 205 0.34 -5.59 18.64
C PRO A 205 1.48 -5.55 19.68
N LYS A 206 2.34 -6.55 19.72
CA LYS A 206 3.42 -6.64 20.73
C LYS A 206 4.82 -6.45 20.17
N TYR A 207 5.03 -6.76 18.89
CA TYR A 207 6.37 -6.86 18.33
C TYR A 207 6.44 -6.21 16.95
N ALA A 208 7.54 -5.53 16.69
CA ALA A 208 7.94 -5.09 15.36
C ALA A 208 9.32 -5.70 15.06
N ILE A 209 9.45 -6.39 13.94
CA ILE A 209 10.68 -7.05 13.52
C ILE A 209 11.03 -6.59 12.12
N GLY A 210 12.26 -6.13 11.94
CA GLY A 210 12.84 -5.83 10.64
C GLY A 210 13.98 -6.80 10.32
N VAL A 211 14.02 -7.29 9.11
CA VAL A 211 15.08 -8.15 8.58
C VAL A 211 15.61 -7.57 7.29
N TRP A 212 16.91 -7.44 7.21
CA TRP A 212 17.64 -7.14 5.98
C TRP A 212 18.64 -8.26 5.68
N VAL A 213 18.63 -8.72 4.44
CA VAL A 213 19.58 -9.69 3.92
C VAL A 213 20.23 -9.10 2.67
N GLY A 214 21.54 -9.09 2.65
CA GLY A 214 22.30 -8.52 1.54
C GLY A 214 23.80 -8.69 1.74
N ASN A 215 24.55 -8.16 0.78
CA ASN A 215 25.99 -8.14 0.89
C ASN A 215 26.46 -6.79 1.49
N ALA A 216 27.34 -6.83 2.48
CA ALA A 216 27.89 -5.62 3.10
C ALA A 216 28.58 -4.72 2.07
N THR A 217 29.18 -5.28 1.04
CA THR A 217 29.82 -4.55 -0.06
C THR A 217 28.84 -3.93 -1.06
N GLY A 218 27.53 -4.26 -0.98
CA GLY A 218 26.52 -3.82 -1.94
C GLY A 218 26.48 -4.62 -3.24
N GLU A 219 27.21 -5.74 -3.31
CA GLU A 219 27.14 -6.65 -4.45
C GLU A 219 25.76 -7.33 -4.52
N GLY A 220 25.12 -7.27 -5.69
CA GLY A 220 23.82 -7.90 -5.93
C GLY A 220 23.95 -9.38 -6.28
N LYS A 221 22.96 -10.17 -5.88
CA LYS A 221 22.81 -11.59 -6.25
C LYS A 221 21.35 -11.85 -6.62
N PRO A 222 21.06 -12.54 -7.73
CA PRO A 222 19.68 -12.78 -8.22
C PRO A 222 18.75 -13.44 -7.17
N GLU A 223 19.31 -14.17 -6.20
CA GLU A 223 18.58 -14.85 -5.14
C GLU A 223 18.13 -13.90 -4.01
N LEU A 224 18.72 -12.69 -3.91
CA LEU A 224 18.40 -11.71 -2.85
C LEU A 224 17.05 -11.04 -3.12
N VAL A 225 16.00 -11.80 -2.95
CA VAL A 225 14.61 -11.36 -3.07
C VAL A 225 13.96 -11.38 -1.68
N GLY A 226 13.32 -10.29 -1.29
CA GLY A 226 12.76 -10.12 0.06
C GLY A 226 11.86 -11.28 0.51
N THR A 227 11.03 -11.82 -0.39
CA THR A 227 10.16 -12.96 -0.10
C THR A 227 10.91 -14.27 0.07
N ARG A 228 12.07 -14.45 -0.55
CA ARG A 228 12.83 -15.70 -0.54
C ARG A 228 13.90 -15.74 0.55
N THR A 229 14.44 -14.60 0.92
CA THR A 229 15.59 -14.56 1.85
C THR A 229 15.27 -13.87 3.19
N ALA A 230 14.64 -12.70 3.18
CA ALA A 230 14.35 -11.96 4.40
C ALA A 230 13.05 -12.43 5.08
N ALA A 231 12.02 -12.77 4.31
CA ALA A 231 10.73 -13.16 4.88
C ALA A 231 10.79 -14.49 5.67
N PRO A 232 11.48 -15.57 5.25
CA PRO A 232 11.62 -16.77 6.08
C PRO A 232 12.22 -16.44 7.45
N VAL A 233 13.30 -15.66 7.50
CA VAL A 233 13.94 -15.23 8.74
C VAL A 233 12.98 -14.42 9.61
N LEU A 234 12.17 -13.53 9.00
CA LEU A 234 11.16 -12.76 9.71
C LEU A 234 10.16 -13.67 10.42
N PHE A 235 9.62 -14.69 9.74
CA PHE A 235 8.66 -15.60 10.31
C PHE A 235 9.27 -16.53 11.37
N ASP A 236 10.50 -16.99 11.15
CA ASP A 236 11.23 -17.77 12.17
C ASP A 236 11.38 -16.97 13.47
N LEU A 237 11.73 -15.68 13.36
CA LEU A 237 11.83 -14.81 14.53
C LEU A 237 10.47 -14.62 15.22
N PHE A 238 9.38 -14.43 14.47
CA PHE A 238 8.04 -14.34 15.06
C PHE A 238 7.61 -15.65 15.75
N ASN A 239 7.99 -16.80 15.21
CA ASN A 239 7.69 -18.11 15.82
C ASN A 239 8.39 -18.34 17.16
N LEU A 240 9.49 -17.64 17.43
CA LEU A 240 10.18 -17.68 18.73
C LEU A 240 9.51 -16.80 19.79
N LEU A 241 8.59 -15.92 19.39
CA LEU A 241 7.95 -14.96 20.28
C LEU A 241 6.54 -15.43 20.70
N PRO A 242 6.09 -15.06 21.91
CA PRO A 242 4.72 -15.32 22.31
C PRO A 242 3.71 -14.70 21.36
N SER A 243 2.68 -15.47 20.98
CA SER A 243 1.61 -14.96 20.13
C SER A 243 0.86 -13.80 20.79
N SER A 244 0.25 -12.93 19.98
CA SER A 244 -0.62 -11.87 20.43
C SER A 244 -1.98 -11.95 19.71
N LYS A 245 -3.02 -11.38 20.31
CA LYS A 245 -4.26 -11.09 19.59
C LYS A 245 -3.95 -10.12 18.45
N TRP A 246 -4.83 -10.10 17.46
CA TRP A 246 -4.74 -9.09 16.39
C TRP A 246 -5.16 -7.71 16.91
N PHE A 247 -4.88 -6.67 16.14
CA PHE A 247 -5.33 -5.33 16.43
C PHE A 247 -6.86 -5.24 16.36
N ASP A 248 -7.44 -4.54 17.32
CA ASP A 248 -8.87 -4.21 17.31
C ASP A 248 -9.15 -3.06 16.33
N PRO A 249 -10.30 -3.07 15.64
CA PRO A 249 -10.69 -1.94 14.80
C PRO A 249 -10.85 -0.67 15.65
N PRO A 250 -10.35 0.48 15.17
CA PRO A 250 -10.41 1.72 15.93
C PRO A 250 -11.87 2.23 16.02
N SER A 251 -12.38 2.35 17.24
CA SER A 251 -13.76 2.78 17.50
C SER A 251 -13.99 4.22 17.01
N GLY A 252 -15.06 4.43 16.22
CA GLY A 252 -15.51 5.75 15.80
C GLY A 252 -14.71 6.42 14.69
N GLU A 253 -13.66 5.76 14.16
CA GLU A 253 -12.85 6.31 13.08
C GLU A 253 -13.26 5.83 11.69
N LEU A 254 -14.14 4.86 11.60
CA LEU A 254 -14.64 4.32 10.34
C LEU A 254 -16.13 4.59 10.20
N VAL A 255 -16.57 4.84 8.98
CA VAL A 255 -17.97 5.06 8.60
C VAL A 255 -18.37 4.11 7.49
N ASP A 256 -19.63 3.74 7.45
CA ASP A 256 -20.18 2.93 6.37
C ASP A 256 -20.41 3.80 5.14
N ALA A 257 -19.98 3.29 3.98
CA ALA A 257 -20.21 3.92 2.70
C ALA A 257 -20.57 2.89 1.63
N GLU A 258 -21.48 3.27 0.73
CA GLU A 258 -21.77 2.46 -0.46
C GLU A 258 -20.69 2.71 -1.52
N ILE A 259 -19.98 1.66 -1.88
CA ILE A 259 -18.99 1.66 -2.94
C ILE A 259 -19.46 0.84 -4.14
N CYS A 260 -19.02 1.21 -5.33
CA CYS A 260 -19.24 0.42 -6.54
C CYS A 260 -18.50 -0.91 -6.46
N SER A 261 -19.20 -2.03 -6.62
CA SER A 261 -18.62 -3.38 -6.53
C SER A 261 -17.54 -3.64 -7.58
N SER A 262 -17.64 -2.99 -8.76
CA SER A 262 -16.70 -3.20 -9.87
C SER A 262 -15.45 -2.32 -9.78
N SER A 263 -15.54 -1.12 -9.21
CA SER A 263 -14.42 -0.16 -9.22
C SER A 263 -13.88 0.22 -7.86
N GLY A 264 -14.59 -0.13 -6.78
CA GLY A 264 -14.22 0.24 -5.42
C GLY A 264 -14.28 1.74 -5.10
N HIS A 265 -14.73 2.59 -6.03
CA HIS A 265 -15.01 4.01 -5.78
C HIS A 265 -16.34 4.17 -5.05
N LEU A 266 -16.60 5.34 -4.50
CA LEU A 266 -17.93 5.68 -4.02
C LEU A 266 -18.97 5.43 -5.11
N LYS A 267 -20.16 4.99 -4.72
CA LYS A 267 -21.28 4.76 -5.63
C LYS A 267 -21.59 6.01 -6.46
N SER A 268 -21.73 5.85 -7.76
CA SER A 268 -22.35 6.84 -8.65
C SER A 268 -23.82 6.48 -8.89
N ARG A 269 -24.58 7.43 -9.44
CA ARG A 269 -25.99 7.20 -9.83
C ARG A 269 -26.18 6.10 -10.87
N PHE A 270 -25.10 5.67 -11.53
CA PHE A 270 -25.12 4.66 -12.57
C PHE A 270 -24.62 3.29 -12.08
N CYS A 271 -24.18 3.16 -10.83
CA CYS A 271 -23.74 1.88 -10.27
C CYS A 271 -24.97 1.05 -9.89
N GLU A 272 -25.18 -0.08 -10.56
CA GLU A 272 -26.29 -1.01 -10.29
C GLU A 272 -25.95 -1.91 -9.09
N HIS A 273 -24.70 -2.30 -8.95
CA HIS A 273 -24.22 -3.16 -7.86
C HIS A 273 -23.28 -2.40 -6.94
N THR A 274 -23.57 -2.44 -5.65
CA THR A 274 -22.80 -1.78 -4.60
C THR A 274 -22.48 -2.74 -3.47
N LEU A 275 -21.45 -2.39 -2.71
CA LEU A 275 -21.05 -3.04 -1.47
C LEU A 275 -21.01 -1.98 -0.36
N THR A 276 -21.33 -2.36 0.85
CA THR A 276 -21.04 -1.52 2.02
C THR A 276 -19.58 -1.75 2.45
N ALA A 277 -18.82 -0.68 2.55
CA ALA A 277 -17.44 -0.70 3.02
C ALA A 277 -17.27 0.22 4.23
N HIS A 278 -16.47 -0.22 5.20
CA HIS A 278 -16.01 0.61 6.29
C HIS A 278 -14.83 1.43 5.80
N ILE A 279 -14.99 2.74 5.70
CA ILE A 279 -13.97 3.66 5.18
C ILE A 279 -13.69 4.79 6.17
N LEU A 280 -12.60 5.48 6.00
CA LEU A 280 -12.33 6.72 6.74
C LEU A 280 -13.35 7.81 6.36
N PRO A 281 -13.74 8.71 7.28
CA PRO A 281 -14.61 9.84 6.94
C PRO A 281 -14.10 10.70 5.79
N GLN A 282 -12.76 10.85 5.65
CA GLN A 282 -12.12 11.54 4.53
C GLN A 282 -12.39 10.85 3.19
N GLY A 283 -12.58 9.53 3.20
CA GLY A 283 -12.93 8.74 2.02
C GLY A 283 -14.27 9.12 1.39
N LEU A 284 -15.20 9.74 2.16
CA LEU A 284 -16.45 10.26 1.62
C LEU A 284 -16.26 11.43 0.64
N ARG A 285 -15.06 12.00 0.57
CA ARG A 285 -14.69 13.06 -0.38
C ARG A 285 -14.09 12.53 -1.67
N THR A 286 -13.84 11.22 -1.77
CA THR A 286 -13.34 10.63 -3.03
C THR A 286 -14.37 10.78 -4.15
N ALA A 287 -13.88 10.82 -5.39
CA ALA A 287 -14.77 10.92 -6.54
C ALA A 287 -15.70 9.68 -6.64
N PRO A 288 -16.98 9.86 -7.01
CA PRO A 288 -17.85 8.74 -7.32
C PRO A 288 -17.33 7.94 -8.52
N CYS A 289 -17.76 6.69 -8.64
CA CYS A 289 -17.36 5.78 -9.71
C CYS A 289 -17.38 6.48 -11.09
N PRO A 290 -16.24 6.64 -11.75
CA PRO A 290 -16.16 7.32 -13.04
C PRO A 290 -16.40 6.37 -14.22
N TYR A 291 -16.50 5.07 -13.97
CA TYR A 291 -16.50 4.03 -15.00
C TYR A 291 -17.89 3.56 -15.40
N HIS A 292 -18.89 3.62 -14.51
CA HIS A 292 -20.27 3.37 -14.89
C HIS A 292 -20.85 4.59 -15.60
N LYS A 293 -21.33 4.38 -16.82
CA LYS A 293 -21.94 5.42 -17.69
C LYS A 293 -23.26 4.92 -18.22
N GLN A 294 -24.22 5.82 -18.36
CA GLN A 294 -25.44 5.53 -19.08
C GLN A 294 -25.17 5.49 -20.58
N ILE A 295 -25.55 4.40 -21.23
CA ILE A 295 -25.47 4.24 -22.68
C ILE A 295 -26.83 3.91 -23.24
N SER A 296 -27.06 4.28 -24.51
CA SER A 296 -28.24 3.90 -25.27
C SER A 296 -27.92 2.64 -26.06
N VAL A 297 -28.80 1.66 -26.00
CA VAL A 297 -28.68 0.40 -26.74
C VAL A 297 -29.95 0.08 -27.48
N THR A 298 -29.92 -0.84 -28.48
CA THR A 298 -31.07 -1.41 -29.12
C THR A 298 -31.92 -2.17 -28.10
N LEU A 299 -33.22 -2.42 -28.39
CA LEU A 299 -34.12 -3.13 -27.45
C LEU A 299 -33.65 -4.54 -27.12
N ASP A 300 -32.93 -5.19 -28.04
CA ASP A 300 -32.33 -6.51 -27.85
C ASP A 300 -30.96 -6.47 -27.13
N GLU A 301 -30.52 -5.26 -26.70
CA GLU A 301 -29.27 -4.99 -25.96
C GLU A 301 -27.97 -5.38 -26.69
N LYS A 302 -28.03 -5.68 -27.99
CA LYS A 302 -26.86 -6.15 -28.75
C LYS A 302 -25.98 -5.04 -29.26
N PHE A 303 -26.55 -3.86 -29.52
CA PHE A 303 -25.80 -2.76 -30.15
C PHE A 303 -25.94 -1.46 -29.35
N ARG A 304 -24.83 -0.75 -29.21
CA ARG A 304 -24.83 0.62 -28.70
C ARG A 304 -25.32 1.56 -29.79
N VAL A 305 -26.31 2.39 -29.46
CA VAL A 305 -26.88 3.37 -30.38
C VAL A 305 -26.17 4.71 -30.19
N ARG A 306 -25.70 5.32 -31.30
CA ARG A 306 -25.13 6.66 -31.30
C ARG A 306 -26.24 7.72 -31.25
N LYS A 307 -25.92 8.93 -30.79
CA LYS A 307 -26.87 10.03 -30.69
C LYS A 307 -27.57 10.33 -32.00
N GLU A 308 -26.85 10.25 -33.11
CA GLU A 308 -27.31 10.52 -34.45
C GLU A 308 -28.38 9.50 -34.94
N CYS A 309 -28.45 8.36 -34.30
CA CYS A 309 -29.41 7.28 -34.66
C CYS A 309 -30.58 7.15 -33.67
N MET A 310 -30.67 8.04 -32.67
CA MET A 310 -31.69 7.92 -31.60
C MET A 310 -33.12 8.18 -32.06
N ASP A 311 -33.31 8.92 -33.16
CA ASP A 311 -34.63 9.29 -33.66
C ASP A 311 -35.21 8.24 -34.60
N SER A 312 -34.44 7.25 -35.01
CA SER A 312 -34.84 6.26 -36.04
C SER A 312 -35.27 4.91 -35.50
N GLU A 313 -34.91 4.54 -34.26
CA GLU A 313 -35.23 3.25 -33.67
C GLU A 313 -35.52 3.36 -32.17
N PRO A 314 -36.40 2.47 -31.64
CA PRO A 314 -36.63 2.40 -30.19
C PRO A 314 -35.37 1.96 -29.44
N ILE A 315 -35.02 2.75 -28.43
CA ILE A 315 -33.80 2.56 -27.63
C ILE A 315 -34.12 2.27 -26.17
N LYS A 316 -33.23 1.54 -25.52
CA LYS A 316 -33.21 1.31 -24.09
C LYS A 316 -31.94 2.00 -23.46
N GLN A 317 -32.13 2.60 -22.31
CA GLN A 317 -31.00 3.13 -21.53
C GLN A 317 -30.54 2.06 -20.55
N MET A 318 -29.21 1.85 -20.47
CA MET A 318 -28.64 0.93 -19.49
C MET A 318 -27.33 1.48 -18.91
N SER A 319 -26.98 1.00 -17.75
CA SER A 319 -25.67 1.27 -17.17
C SER A 319 -24.62 0.35 -17.80
N TRP A 320 -23.45 0.89 -18.05
CA TRP A 320 -22.34 0.10 -18.60
C TRP A 320 -21.04 0.47 -17.95
N PHE A 321 -20.28 -0.54 -17.51
CA PHE A 321 -18.95 -0.35 -16.94
C PHE A 321 -17.91 -0.25 -18.05
N ILE A 322 -17.21 0.88 -18.13
CA ILE A 322 -16.23 1.17 -19.20
C ILE A 322 -14.94 1.65 -18.55
N LEU A 323 -13.92 0.83 -18.59
CA LEU A 323 -12.56 1.27 -18.26
C LEU A 323 -11.97 2.12 -19.41
N PRO A 324 -10.99 2.99 -19.12
CA PRO A 324 -10.22 3.66 -20.17
C PRO A 324 -9.61 2.65 -21.14
N PRO A 325 -9.53 2.94 -22.44
CA PRO A 325 -9.04 1.98 -23.44
C PRO A 325 -7.61 1.47 -23.19
N ALA A 326 -6.84 2.20 -22.41
CA ALA A 326 -5.46 1.80 -22.04
C ALA A 326 -5.39 0.83 -20.85
N TRP A 327 -6.51 0.55 -20.17
CA TRP A 327 -6.58 -0.31 -18.96
C TRP A 327 -6.97 -1.74 -19.29
#